data_c40677dd830a11bda716c833e3219ea2
#
_entry.id   c40677dd830a11bda716c833e3219ea2
#
_cell.length_a   1.000
_cell.length_b   1.000
_cell.length_c   1.000
_cell.angle_alpha   90.00
_cell.angle_beta   90.00
_cell.angle_gamma   90.00
#
_symmetry.space_group_name_H-M   'P 1'
#
loop_
_entity.id
_entity.type
_entity.pdbx_description
1 polymer ?
#
loop_
_entity_poly.entity_id
_entity_poly.type
_entity_poly.pdbx_seq_one_letter_code
_entity_poly.pdbx_strand_id
1 'polypeptide(L)'
;MTDLLPSTTASTPTPATASTGSEQTKEVQRTRLVVDTSVLIADPTCVLEFLDVDVIVPLTVVEELDGLKSRTDDVGRAARTALRTLEELRVAHGGSLAEPVPTGTGATTLQIEINNIRKHLLVEHGLDPTVPDNRIIGAAIGQSDFGPTTMISNDAALRIKAAHLGVDAAEHRLTRSDRSRPEVGWTTIEAPYEAIDCLYAAGALAIDAAVTDEAIGFNENEFAVVRSGSQSALVRAVGDEFVLLSQQTPEAWGLRPRSKEQRFALELLLDPKISVIALDGRAGTGKTIMAIAAGLEQVVEQGRYERLAVYRPLVPVGRADVGFLPGGLDEKLDPWMAAIHDAVVALTDRGSINDAREMVDELTTRGQLSLESVTFLRGRSLQQQFVVIDEAQNLEPTTLRTILTRVGDGTKVIFTGDTSQIDAPYLGESNNALSVLASAFAGQSCFGHITLTACERSDVASLAAELL
;
A
#
# COMPACT_ATOMS: atom_id res chain seq x y z
N MET A 1 -35.07 -37.88 -91.73
CA MET A 1 -34.10 -38.77 -92.28
C MET A 1 -32.79 -38.54 -91.51
N THR A 2 -32.53 -39.52 -90.66
CA THR A 2 -31.27 -40.11 -90.36
C THR A 2 -30.22 -39.18 -89.71
N ASP A 3 -30.05 -39.34 -88.43
CA ASP A 3 -29.06 -40.13 -87.73
C ASP A 3 -27.69 -39.46 -87.52
N LEU A 4 -27.24 -39.28 -86.42
CA LEU A 4 -26.33 -40.10 -85.64
C LEU A 4 -25.72 -39.30 -84.51
N LEU A 5 -25.85 -39.80 -83.31
CA LEU A 5 -25.10 -39.43 -82.13
C LEU A 5 -23.63 -39.89 -82.28
N PRO A 6 -22.69 -39.25 -81.59
CA PRO A 6 -21.66 -39.99 -80.92
C PRO A 6 -21.45 -39.69 -79.45
N SER A 7 -21.41 -40.72 -78.73
CA SER A 7 -20.72 -41.15 -77.51
C SER A 7 -19.98 -40.13 -76.65
N THR A 8 -20.47 -40.01 -75.46
CA THR A 8 -19.86 -39.45 -74.25
C THR A 8 -18.70 -40.29 -73.77
N THR A 9 -17.54 -39.66 -73.63
CA THR A 9 -16.47 -40.17 -72.75
C THR A 9 -16.40 -39.39 -71.47
N ALA A 10 -16.64 -40.08 -70.38
CA ALA A 10 -16.53 -39.53 -69.01
C ALA A 10 -15.06 -39.32 -68.64
N SER A 11 -14.68 -38.13 -68.30
CA SER A 11 -13.44 -37.79 -67.65
C SER A 11 -13.68 -37.58 -66.13
N THR A 12 -13.03 -38.42 -65.38
CA THR A 12 -12.94 -38.43 -63.91
C THR A 12 -12.29 -37.12 -63.39
N PRO A 13 -12.83 -36.45 -62.37
CA PRO A 13 -12.17 -35.30 -61.77
C PRO A 13 -11.09 -35.76 -60.81
N THR A 14 -9.88 -35.22 -60.97
CA THR A 14 -8.74 -35.27 -60.06
C THR A 14 -9.08 -34.54 -58.75
N PRO A 15 -8.73 -35.08 -57.55
CA PRO A 15 -9.00 -34.35 -56.30
C PRO A 15 -8.05 -33.16 -56.18
N ALA A 16 -8.66 -32.00 -55.92
CA ALA A 16 -7.98 -30.76 -55.60
C ALA A 16 -7.23 -30.93 -54.26
N THR A 17 -5.91 -30.69 -54.30
CA THR A 17 -5.05 -30.53 -53.15
C THR A 17 -5.57 -29.39 -52.25
N ALA A 18 -6.03 -29.74 -51.05
CA ALA A 18 -6.29 -28.80 -49.97
C ALA A 18 -5.01 -28.12 -49.57
N SER A 19 -4.89 -26.83 -49.82
CA SER A 19 -3.87 -25.97 -49.22
C SER A 19 -4.20 -25.84 -47.75
N THR A 20 -3.48 -26.52 -46.90
CA THR A 20 -3.40 -26.27 -45.46
C THR A 20 -2.86 -24.85 -45.26
N GLY A 21 -3.78 -23.92 -45.07
CA GLY A 21 -3.44 -22.60 -44.49
C GLY A 21 -2.87 -22.84 -43.11
N SER A 22 -1.57 -22.63 -42.93
CA SER A 22 -0.99 -22.50 -41.59
C SER A 22 -1.62 -21.29 -40.94
N GLU A 23 -2.54 -21.50 -40.01
CA GLU A 23 -2.88 -20.52 -38.99
C GLU A 23 -1.57 -20.21 -38.24
N GLN A 24 -0.94 -19.10 -38.60
CA GLN A 24 0.06 -18.48 -37.77
C GLN A 24 -0.68 -18.02 -36.51
N THR A 25 -0.59 -18.83 -35.47
CA THR A 25 -0.85 -18.39 -34.10
C THR A 25 0.00 -17.14 -33.91
N LYS A 26 -0.61 -15.96 -33.84
CA LYS A 26 0.07 -14.76 -33.36
C LYS A 26 0.53 -15.07 -31.95
N GLU A 27 1.85 -15.34 -31.79
CA GLU A 27 2.49 -15.33 -30.49
C GLU A 27 2.15 -13.98 -29.85
N VAL A 28 1.39 -14.02 -28.77
CA VAL A 28 1.13 -12.82 -27.96
C VAL A 28 2.49 -12.43 -27.36
N GLN A 29 3.06 -11.36 -27.91
CA GLN A 29 4.35 -10.85 -27.48
C GLN A 29 4.21 -10.36 -26.04
N ARG A 30 4.94 -10.98 -25.11
CA ARG A 30 4.90 -10.64 -23.68
C ARG A 30 5.51 -9.27 -23.44
N THR A 31 4.98 -8.57 -22.45
CA THR A 31 5.57 -7.30 -21.99
C THR A 31 6.89 -7.56 -21.29
N ARG A 32 7.92 -6.79 -21.64
CA ARG A 32 9.25 -6.83 -21.05
C ARG A 32 9.33 -5.75 -19.96
N LEU A 33 9.63 -6.15 -18.72
CA LEU A 33 9.76 -5.24 -17.59
C LEU A 33 11.24 -5.04 -17.24
N VAL A 34 11.77 -3.86 -17.49
CA VAL A 34 13.14 -3.50 -17.09
C VAL A 34 13.09 -2.90 -15.68
N VAL A 35 13.71 -3.60 -14.73
CA VAL A 35 13.63 -3.28 -13.30
C VAL A 35 14.83 -2.44 -12.86
N ASP A 36 14.56 -1.34 -12.19
CA ASP A 36 15.54 -0.44 -11.60
C ASP A 36 15.96 -0.87 -10.18
N THR A 37 17.09 -0.40 -9.71
CA THR A 37 17.65 -0.65 -8.37
C THR A 37 16.70 -0.22 -7.26
N SER A 38 16.04 0.93 -7.41
CA SER A 38 15.09 1.45 -6.41
C SER A 38 13.92 0.49 -6.14
N VAL A 39 13.51 -0.28 -7.14
CA VAL A 39 12.46 -1.29 -7.02
C VAL A 39 12.94 -2.47 -6.17
N LEU A 40 14.13 -3.00 -6.45
CA LEU A 40 14.69 -4.14 -5.71
C LEU A 40 15.12 -3.77 -4.29
N ILE A 41 15.37 -2.49 -4.02
CA ILE A 41 15.58 -2.01 -2.65
C ILE A 41 14.26 -1.90 -1.90
N ALA A 42 13.18 -1.45 -2.55
CA ALA A 42 11.85 -1.36 -1.94
C ALA A 42 11.21 -2.74 -1.73
N ASP A 43 11.37 -3.63 -2.72
CA ASP A 43 10.83 -4.99 -2.70
C ASP A 43 11.84 -5.98 -3.29
N PRO A 44 12.71 -6.56 -2.45
CA PRO A 44 13.80 -7.43 -2.89
C PRO A 44 13.39 -8.73 -3.57
N THR A 45 12.13 -9.12 -3.47
CA THR A 45 11.60 -10.38 -4.01
C THR A 45 10.59 -10.16 -5.14
N CYS A 46 10.29 -8.93 -5.52
CA CYS A 46 9.28 -8.58 -6.53
C CYS A 46 9.45 -9.30 -7.86
N VAL A 47 10.68 -9.63 -8.24
CA VAL A 47 10.96 -10.38 -9.47
C VAL A 47 10.32 -11.77 -9.53
N LEU A 48 9.94 -12.33 -8.38
CA LEU A 48 9.22 -13.60 -8.24
C LEU A 48 7.69 -13.44 -8.27
N GLU A 49 7.19 -12.20 -8.14
CA GLU A 49 5.77 -11.91 -8.00
C GLU A 49 5.11 -11.41 -9.29
N PHE A 50 5.90 -10.95 -10.26
CA PHE A 50 5.37 -10.54 -11.57
C PHE A 50 4.69 -11.71 -12.30
N LEU A 51 3.60 -11.42 -13.02
CA LEU A 51 2.79 -12.41 -13.73
C LEU A 51 2.87 -12.21 -15.24
N ASP A 52 3.15 -13.30 -15.96
CA ASP A 52 3.09 -13.40 -17.43
C ASP A 52 3.91 -12.35 -18.19
N VAL A 53 5.07 -11.95 -17.65
CA VAL A 53 5.99 -10.95 -18.22
C VAL A 53 7.43 -11.49 -18.31
N ASP A 54 8.25 -10.82 -19.12
CA ASP A 54 9.69 -11.07 -19.17
C ASP A 54 10.41 -10.01 -18.33
N VAL A 55 10.92 -10.40 -17.17
CA VAL A 55 11.65 -9.51 -16.25
C VAL A 55 13.10 -9.39 -16.70
N ILE A 56 13.55 -8.16 -16.93
CA ILE A 56 14.90 -7.83 -17.36
C ILE A 56 15.58 -7.05 -16.23
N VAL A 57 16.67 -7.60 -15.72
CA VAL A 57 17.51 -6.91 -14.72
C VAL A 57 18.79 -6.47 -15.43
N PRO A 58 19.00 -5.17 -15.65
CA PRO A 58 20.27 -4.68 -16.21
C PRO A 58 21.44 -5.04 -15.30
N LEU A 59 22.59 -5.39 -15.87
CA LEU A 59 23.80 -5.68 -15.07
C LEU A 59 24.17 -4.51 -14.15
N THR A 60 23.91 -3.28 -14.58
CA THR A 60 24.13 -2.07 -13.77
C THR A 60 23.38 -2.13 -12.44
N VAL A 61 22.16 -2.66 -12.43
CA VAL A 61 21.38 -2.84 -11.20
C VAL A 61 22.05 -3.84 -10.25
N VAL A 62 22.60 -4.93 -10.79
CA VAL A 62 23.36 -5.90 -10.00
C VAL A 62 24.63 -5.28 -9.41
N GLU A 63 25.34 -4.43 -10.19
CA GLU A 63 26.53 -3.70 -9.75
C GLU A 63 26.19 -2.71 -8.61
N GLU A 64 25.07 -1.99 -8.72
CA GLU A 64 24.59 -1.07 -7.67
C GLU A 64 24.20 -1.81 -6.39
N LEU A 65 23.45 -2.90 -6.51
CA LEU A 65 23.10 -3.75 -5.36
C LEU A 65 24.35 -4.29 -4.68
N ASP A 66 25.38 -4.70 -5.46
CA ASP A 66 26.66 -5.15 -4.91
C ASP A 66 27.39 -4.04 -4.13
N GLY A 67 27.35 -2.82 -4.62
CA GLY A 67 27.86 -1.64 -3.92
C GLY A 67 27.13 -1.35 -2.62
N LEU A 68 25.81 -1.56 -2.59
CA LEU A 68 24.96 -1.28 -1.43
C LEU A 68 24.99 -2.39 -0.36
N LYS A 69 25.39 -3.62 -0.68
CA LYS A 69 25.32 -4.79 0.23
C LYS A 69 26.15 -4.65 1.52
N SER A 70 27.17 -3.79 1.51
CA SER A 70 28.06 -3.54 2.67
C SER A 70 27.43 -2.64 3.72
N ARG A 71 26.32 -1.94 3.41
CA ARG A 71 25.61 -1.09 4.36
C ARG A 71 24.97 -1.94 5.48
N THR A 72 24.91 -1.37 6.68
CA THR A 72 24.34 -2.04 7.87
C THR A 72 22.86 -1.71 8.09
N ASP A 73 22.31 -0.78 7.30
CA ASP A 73 20.91 -0.36 7.31
C ASP A 73 20.00 -1.28 6.47
N ASP A 74 18.73 -0.91 6.36
CA ASP A 74 17.74 -1.69 5.61
C ASP A 74 18.02 -1.71 4.11
N VAL A 75 18.60 -0.65 3.56
CA VAL A 75 19.05 -0.63 2.16
C VAL A 75 20.06 -1.76 1.89
N GLY A 76 21.06 -1.90 2.78
CA GLY A 76 22.03 -3.00 2.66
C GLY A 76 21.40 -4.37 2.88
N ARG A 77 20.38 -4.48 3.75
CA ARG A 77 19.63 -5.72 3.95
C ARG A 77 18.83 -6.09 2.69
N ALA A 78 18.10 -5.12 2.11
CA ALA A 78 17.36 -5.29 0.87
C ALA A 78 18.26 -5.71 -0.28
N ALA A 79 19.40 -5.02 -0.48
CA ALA A 79 20.38 -5.36 -1.50
C ALA A 79 20.91 -6.80 -1.36
N ARG A 80 21.25 -7.22 -0.14
CA ARG A 80 21.66 -8.62 0.12
C ARG A 80 20.56 -9.62 -0.17
N THR A 81 19.30 -9.30 0.12
CA THR A 81 18.15 -10.17 -0.16
C THR A 81 17.91 -10.27 -1.66
N ALA A 82 17.88 -9.15 -2.38
CA ALA A 82 17.72 -9.13 -3.85
C ALA A 82 18.84 -9.94 -4.55
N LEU A 83 20.10 -9.71 -4.17
CA LEU A 83 21.21 -10.49 -4.71
C LEU A 83 21.10 -11.99 -4.42
N ARG A 84 20.61 -12.38 -3.23
CA ARG A 84 20.37 -13.77 -2.88
C ARG A 84 19.27 -14.37 -3.74
N THR A 85 18.16 -13.68 -3.95
CA THR A 85 17.07 -14.12 -4.82
C THR A 85 17.55 -14.37 -6.24
N LEU A 86 18.34 -13.45 -6.81
CA LEU A 86 18.94 -13.62 -8.13
C LEU A 86 19.92 -14.79 -8.17
N GLU A 87 20.71 -14.99 -7.12
CA GLU A 87 21.66 -16.11 -7.01
C GLU A 87 20.94 -17.46 -6.88
N GLU A 88 19.86 -17.54 -6.12
CA GLU A 88 19.02 -18.75 -6.01
C GLU A 88 18.42 -19.13 -7.36
N LEU A 89 17.89 -18.16 -8.12
CA LEU A 89 17.41 -18.39 -9.49
C LEU A 89 18.54 -18.87 -10.41
N ARG A 90 19.73 -18.24 -10.34
CA ARG A 90 20.89 -18.63 -11.13
C ARG A 90 21.29 -20.09 -10.87
N VAL A 91 21.37 -20.48 -9.61
CA VAL A 91 21.76 -21.84 -9.20
C VAL A 91 20.71 -22.86 -9.64
N ALA A 92 19.42 -22.56 -9.47
CA ALA A 92 18.32 -23.44 -9.85
C ALA A 92 18.26 -23.71 -11.36
N HIS A 93 18.78 -22.78 -12.20
CA HIS A 93 18.69 -22.87 -13.66
C HIS A 93 20.03 -23.02 -14.37
N GLY A 94 20.94 -23.83 -13.82
CA GLY A 94 22.15 -24.25 -14.50
C GLY A 94 23.31 -23.25 -14.46
N GLY A 95 23.26 -22.25 -13.59
CA GLY A 95 24.39 -21.36 -13.28
C GLY A 95 24.50 -20.09 -14.12
N SER A 96 23.52 -19.80 -14.99
CA SER A 96 23.47 -18.57 -15.80
C SER A 96 22.09 -17.94 -15.79
N LEU A 97 22.02 -16.60 -15.83
CA LEU A 97 20.82 -15.79 -16.05
C LEU A 97 20.95 -14.94 -17.33
N ALA A 98 21.89 -15.30 -18.23
CA ALA A 98 22.04 -14.59 -19.50
C ALA A 98 20.90 -14.88 -20.48
N GLU A 99 20.25 -16.02 -20.34
CA GLU A 99 19.05 -16.42 -21.07
C GLU A 99 17.85 -16.38 -20.13
N PRO A 100 16.62 -16.17 -20.65
CA PRO A 100 15.43 -16.13 -19.83
C PRO A 100 15.20 -17.43 -19.03
N VAL A 101 15.08 -17.33 -17.72
CA VAL A 101 14.78 -18.46 -16.83
C VAL A 101 13.41 -18.27 -16.17
N PRO A 102 12.59 -19.32 -15.98
CA PRO A 102 11.30 -19.19 -15.31
C PRO A 102 11.49 -18.82 -13.84
N THR A 103 10.65 -17.90 -13.34
CA THR A 103 10.65 -17.48 -11.92
C THR A 103 9.80 -18.38 -11.03
N GLY A 104 9.00 -19.27 -11.63
CA GLY A 104 8.07 -20.16 -10.91
C GLY A 104 6.66 -19.58 -10.73
N THR A 105 6.41 -18.36 -11.18
CA THR A 105 5.11 -17.69 -11.09
C THR A 105 4.53 -17.46 -12.49
N GLY A 106 3.45 -18.14 -12.84
CA GLY A 106 2.84 -18.07 -14.17
C GLY A 106 3.84 -18.42 -15.28
N ALA A 107 3.77 -17.68 -16.39
CA ALA A 107 4.70 -17.80 -17.51
C ALA A 107 5.86 -16.77 -17.45
N THR A 108 6.10 -16.18 -16.29
CA THR A 108 7.12 -15.14 -16.09
C THR A 108 8.53 -15.70 -16.22
N THR A 109 9.38 -14.97 -16.94
CA THR A 109 10.81 -15.28 -17.04
C THR A 109 11.66 -14.14 -16.49
N LEU A 110 12.90 -14.43 -16.09
CA LEU A 110 13.88 -13.45 -15.68
C LEU A 110 15.20 -13.65 -16.45
N GLN A 111 15.78 -12.54 -16.89
CA GLN A 111 17.16 -12.54 -17.44
C GLN A 111 17.94 -11.32 -16.96
N ILE A 112 19.27 -11.44 -16.94
CA ILE A 112 20.19 -10.32 -16.73
C ILE A 112 20.68 -9.81 -18.08
N GLU A 113 20.40 -8.52 -18.36
CA GLU A 113 20.84 -7.87 -19.60
C GLU A 113 22.23 -7.22 -19.42
N ILE A 114 23.18 -7.61 -20.26
CA ILE A 114 24.56 -7.16 -20.17
C ILE A 114 24.93 -6.25 -21.34
N ASN A 115 24.51 -6.60 -22.55
CA ASN A 115 25.13 -6.11 -23.79
C ASN A 115 24.28 -5.14 -24.60
N ASN A 116 22.95 -5.15 -24.43
CA ASN A 116 22.04 -4.39 -25.28
C ASN A 116 21.72 -2.99 -24.73
N ILE A 117 22.77 -2.26 -24.33
CA ILE A 117 22.63 -0.88 -23.89
C ILE A 117 22.85 0.03 -25.09
N ARG A 118 21.85 0.75 -25.52
CA ARG A 118 21.89 1.65 -26.69
C ARG A 118 22.69 2.94 -26.40
N LYS A 119 24.00 2.81 -26.13
CA LYS A 119 24.88 3.93 -25.73
C LYS A 119 24.89 5.09 -26.73
N HIS A 120 24.81 4.80 -28.03
CA HIS A 120 24.78 5.84 -29.05
C HIS A 120 23.54 6.71 -28.98
N LEU A 121 22.36 6.14 -28.67
CA LEU A 121 21.12 6.90 -28.48
C LEU A 121 21.18 7.76 -27.23
N LEU A 122 21.76 7.28 -26.14
CA LEU A 122 21.97 8.07 -24.93
C LEU A 122 22.78 9.34 -25.23
N VAL A 123 23.92 9.20 -25.96
CA VAL A 123 24.77 10.33 -26.32
C VAL A 123 24.05 11.30 -27.28
N GLU A 124 23.29 10.79 -28.24
CA GLU A 124 22.50 11.59 -29.18
C GLU A 124 21.50 12.48 -28.45
N HIS A 125 20.91 12.00 -27.37
CA HIS A 125 19.99 12.75 -26.50
C HIS A 125 20.70 13.51 -25.37
N GLY A 126 22.03 13.64 -25.40
CA GLY A 126 22.81 14.40 -24.43
C GLY A 126 22.94 13.73 -23.05
N LEU A 127 22.68 12.43 -22.95
CA LEU A 127 22.84 11.65 -21.74
C LEU A 127 24.22 10.99 -21.69
N ASP A 128 24.90 11.09 -20.54
CA ASP A 128 26.18 10.44 -20.31
C ASP A 128 25.97 8.91 -20.08
N PRO A 129 26.49 8.02 -20.98
CA PRO A 129 26.32 6.57 -20.81
C PRO A 129 27.19 5.97 -19.70
N THR A 130 27.98 6.75 -18.98
CA THR A 130 28.73 6.28 -17.80
C THR A 130 27.90 6.38 -16.52
N VAL A 131 26.83 7.19 -16.52
CA VAL A 131 25.91 7.30 -15.38
C VAL A 131 25.04 6.06 -15.28
N PRO A 132 24.98 5.39 -14.12
CA PRO A 132 24.21 4.15 -13.93
C PRO A 132 22.76 4.24 -14.39
N ASP A 133 22.03 5.27 -13.94
CA ASP A 133 20.63 5.51 -14.33
C ASP A 133 20.43 5.53 -15.85
N ASN A 134 21.32 6.23 -16.56
CA ASN A 134 21.24 6.34 -18.01
C ASN A 134 21.51 4.98 -18.69
N ARG A 135 22.36 4.14 -18.09
CA ARG A 135 22.60 2.77 -18.56
C ARG A 135 21.37 1.89 -18.42
N ILE A 136 20.59 2.06 -17.33
CA ILE A 136 19.32 1.35 -17.13
C ILE A 136 18.31 1.76 -18.20
N ILE A 137 18.17 3.07 -18.47
CA ILE A 137 17.34 3.56 -19.59
C ILE A 137 17.83 2.98 -20.94
N GLY A 138 19.14 2.98 -21.17
CA GLY A 138 19.73 2.41 -22.38
C GLY A 138 19.41 0.93 -22.58
N ALA A 139 19.37 0.16 -21.49
CA ALA A 139 18.92 -1.23 -21.51
C ALA A 139 17.43 -1.34 -21.87
N ALA A 140 16.57 -0.48 -21.31
CA ALA A 140 15.15 -0.45 -21.63
C ALA A 140 14.90 -0.12 -23.12
N ILE A 141 15.63 0.86 -23.68
CA ILE A 141 15.60 1.16 -25.12
C ILE A 141 16.01 -0.07 -25.94
N GLY A 142 17.08 -0.78 -25.52
CA GLY A 142 17.54 -1.99 -26.19
C GLY A 142 16.52 -3.12 -26.16
N GLN A 143 15.78 -3.26 -25.08
CA GLN A 143 14.73 -4.27 -24.93
C GLN A 143 13.48 -3.99 -25.77
N SER A 144 13.21 -2.74 -26.11
CA SER A 144 12.11 -2.36 -27.00
C SER A 144 12.24 -2.93 -28.42
N ASP A 145 13.42 -3.36 -28.83
CA ASP A 145 13.61 -4.07 -30.12
C ASP A 145 13.00 -5.47 -30.12
N PHE A 146 12.79 -6.06 -28.94
CA PHE A 146 12.29 -7.43 -28.79
C PHE A 146 10.81 -7.51 -28.45
N GLY A 147 10.20 -6.41 -28.03
CA GLY A 147 8.78 -6.38 -27.71
C GLY A 147 8.36 -5.14 -26.91
N PRO A 148 7.06 -5.06 -26.54
CA PRO A 148 6.56 -3.99 -25.67
C PRO A 148 7.37 -3.96 -24.38
N THR A 149 7.98 -2.80 -24.07
CA THR A 149 8.90 -2.67 -22.94
C THR A 149 8.46 -1.54 -22.02
N THR A 150 8.38 -1.83 -20.74
CA THR A 150 8.11 -0.85 -19.69
C THR A 150 9.25 -0.86 -18.68
N MET A 151 9.78 0.30 -18.34
CA MET A 151 10.74 0.44 -17.25
C MET A 151 10.00 0.64 -15.94
N ILE A 152 10.34 -0.12 -14.92
CA ILE A 152 9.77 -0.01 -13.57
C ILE A 152 10.81 0.63 -12.66
N SER A 153 10.47 1.78 -12.07
CA SER A 153 11.34 2.51 -11.14
C SER A 153 10.53 3.32 -10.14
N ASN A 154 11.01 3.40 -8.89
CA ASN A 154 10.48 4.28 -7.87
C ASN A 154 11.08 5.70 -7.94
N ASP A 155 12.14 5.88 -8.73
CA ASP A 155 12.73 7.21 -8.98
C ASP A 155 11.93 7.96 -10.06
N ALA A 156 11.26 9.05 -9.63
CA ALA A 156 10.48 9.89 -10.54
C ALA A 156 11.34 10.57 -11.61
N ALA A 157 12.59 10.97 -11.28
CA ALA A 157 13.48 11.62 -12.25
C ALA A 157 13.90 10.63 -13.34
N LEU A 158 14.13 9.37 -12.96
CA LEU A 158 14.46 8.29 -13.90
C LEU A 158 13.28 7.99 -14.83
N ARG A 159 12.04 7.93 -14.29
CA ARG A 159 10.82 7.74 -15.10
C ARG A 159 10.61 8.89 -16.10
N ILE A 160 10.82 10.14 -15.67
CA ILE A 160 10.70 11.31 -16.56
C ILE A 160 11.71 11.23 -17.70
N LYS A 161 12.98 10.90 -17.41
CA LYS A 161 14.01 10.73 -18.44
C LYS A 161 13.66 9.62 -19.44
N ALA A 162 13.18 8.47 -18.94
CA ALA A 162 12.78 7.34 -19.78
C ALA A 162 11.63 7.70 -20.72
N ALA A 163 10.57 8.34 -20.18
CA ALA A 163 9.45 8.80 -20.98
C ALA A 163 9.86 9.80 -22.06
N HIS A 164 10.84 10.69 -21.79
CA HIS A 164 11.37 11.63 -22.77
C HIS A 164 12.09 10.92 -23.95
N LEU A 165 12.65 9.75 -23.68
CA LEU A 165 13.31 8.90 -24.69
C LEU A 165 12.35 7.89 -25.37
N GLY A 166 11.04 8.01 -25.12
CA GLY A 166 10.02 7.16 -25.73
C GLY A 166 9.92 5.76 -25.11
N VAL A 167 10.46 5.56 -23.90
CA VAL A 167 10.30 4.33 -23.14
C VAL A 167 9.15 4.50 -22.15
N ASP A 168 8.19 3.60 -22.19
CA ASP A 168 7.14 3.54 -21.17
C ASP A 168 7.76 3.30 -19.79
N ALA A 169 7.35 4.10 -18.82
CA ALA A 169 7.88 4.01 -17.46
C ALA A 169 6.75 4.06 -16.43
N ALA A 170 6.82 3.15 -15.46
CA ALA A 170 5.83 3.05 -14.38
C ALA A 170 6.52 2.96 -13.01
N GLU A 171 5.82 3.38 -11.99
CA GLU A 171 6.21 3.15 -10.61
C GLU A 171 5.95 1.70 -10.21
N HIS A 172 6.86 1.12 -9.42
CA HIS A 172 6.60 -0.19 -8.82
C HIS A 172 5.54 -0.02 -7.72
N ARG A 173 4.32 -0.32 -8.07
CA ARG A 173 3.28 -0.53 -7.05
C ARG A 173 3.37 -1.98 -6.65
N LEU A 174 3.43 -2.26 -5.36
CA LEU A 174 3.28 -3.61 -4.81
C LEU A 174 1.96 -4.17 -5.33
N THR A 175 2.02 -4.84 -6.49
CA THR A 175 0.84 -5.36 -7.16
C THR A 175 0.45 -6.67 -6.50
N ARG A 176 -0.09 -6.56 -5.29
CA ARG A 176 -0.97 -7.61 -4.79
C ARG A 176 -2.38 -7.26 -5.24
N SER A 177 -2.84 -8.03 -6.20
CA SER A 177 -4.17 -8.02 -6.81
C SER A 177 -4.50 -6.82 -7.71
N ASP A 178 -5.06 -7.16 -8.84
CA ASP A 178 -5.75 -6.39 -9.85
C ASP A 178 -6.90 -5.55 -9.23
N ARG A 179 -6.55 -4.46 -8.53
CA ARG A 179 -7.53 -3.53 -7.97
C ARG A 179 -7.24 -2.13 -8.46
N SER A 180 -7.96 -1.75 -9.48
CA SER A 180 -8.06 -0.39 -10.04
C SER A 180 -8.62 0.66 -9.06
N ARG A 181 -8.66 0.38 -7.75
CA ARG A 181 -9.15 1.29 -6.72
C ARG A 181 -8.03 1.70 -5.77
N PRO A 182 -7.91 3.00 -5.45
CA PRO A 182 -7.12 3.41 -4.30
C PRO A 182 -7.69 2.70 -3.07
N GLU A 183 -6.84 2.11 -2.25
CA GLU A 183 -7.21 1.44 -1.00
C GLU A 183 -7.65 2.50 0.02
N VAL A 184 -8.89 2.98 -0.09
CA VAL A 184 -9.44 4.04 0.78
C VAL A 184 -10.19 3.43 1.97
N GLY A 185 -10.51 2.13 1.90
CA GLY A 185 -11.26 1.40 2.92
C GLY A 185 -12.77 1.65 2.88
N TRP A 186 -13.25 2.49 1.94
CA TRP A 186 -14.68 2.73 1.72
C TRP A 186 -14.96 3.17 0.27
N THR A 187 -16.19 3.00 -0.20
CA THR A 187 -16.62 3.44 -1.53
C THR A 187 -18.08 3.88 -1.54
N THR A 188 -18.52 4.52 -2.63
CA THR A 188 -19.93 4.79 -2.89
C THR A 188 -20.39 3.89 -4.03
N ILE A 189 -21.51 3.22 -3.86
CA ILE A 189 -22.14 2.38 -4.88
C ILE A 189 -23.56 2.84 -5.13
N GLU A 190 -23.99 2.78 -6.38
CA GLU A 190 -25.40 2.97 -6.75
C GLU A 190 -26.08 1.59 -6.73
N ALA A 191 -27.24 1.51 -6.10
CA ALA A 191 -27.98 0.27 -5.93
C ALA A 191 -29.47 0.46 -6.31
N PRO A 192 -30.20 -0.63 -6.60
CA PRO A 192 -31.65 -0.58 -6.77
C PRO A 192 -32.34 -0.05 -5.52
N TYR A 193 -33.51 0.56 -5.69
CA TYR A 193 -34.28 1.13 -4.59
C TYR A 193 -34.62 0.07 -3.53
N GLU A 194 -34.97 -1.11 -3.97
CA GLU A 194 -35.32 -2.26 -3.13
C GLU A 194 -34.17 -2.68 -2.20
N ALA A 195 -32.93 -2.45 -2.60
CA ALA A 195 -31.74 -2.78 -1.79
C ALA A 195 -31.68 -1.91 -0.53
N ILE A 196 -32.03 -0.62 -0.63
CA ILE A 196 -32.04 0.29 0.52
C ILE A 196 -33.18 -0.07 1.48
N ASP A 197 -34.36 -0.39 0.97
CA ASP A 197 -35.47 -0.82 1.80
C ASP A 197 -35.17 -2.13 2.53
N CYS A 198 -34.54 -3.10 1.86
CA CYS A 198 -34.06 -4.34 2.48
C CYS A 198 -33.03 -4.09 3.58
N LEU A 199 -32.04 -3.22 3.34
CA LEU A 199 -31.04 -2.87 4.35
C LEU A 199 -31.68 -2.30 5.62
N TYR A 200 -32.62 -1.38 5.48
CA TYR A 200 -33.31 -0.80 6.64
C TYR A 200 -34.29 -1.76 7.32
N ALA A 201 -34.89 -2.69 6.59
CA ALA A 201 -35.85 -3.66 7.14
C ALA A 201 -35.14 -4.86 7.80
N ALA A 202 -34.10 -5.42 7.16
CA ALA A 202 -33.43 -6.64 7.61
C ALA A 202 -32.11 -6.38 8.37
N GLY A 203 -31.52 -5.17 8.25
CA GLY A 203 -30.24 -4.82 8.85
C GLY A 203 -29.04 -5.35 8.08
N ALA A 204 -29.22 -6.23 7.11
CA ALA A 204 -28.17 -6.77 6.25
C ALA A 204 -28.72 -7.11 4.87
N LEU A 205 -27.82 -7.16 3.87
CA LEU A 205 -28.13 -7.51 2.48
C LEU A 205 -26.91 -8.17 1.83
N ALA A 206 -27.12 -9.23 1.05
CA ALA A 206 -26.05 -9.84 0.27
C ALA A 206 -25.39 -8.81 -0.67
N ILE A 207 -24.06 -8.82 -0.76
CA ILE A 207 -23.30 -7.86 -1.56
C ILE A 207 -23.72 -7.93 -3.02
N ASP A 208 -23.91 -9.14 -3.57
CA ASP A 208 -24.34 -9.36 -4.96
C ASP A 208 -25.74 -8.77 -5.27
N ALA A 209 -26.59 -8.62 -4.24
CA ALA A 209 -27.92 -8.01 -4.40
C ALA A 209 -27.87 -6.46 -4.43
N ALA A 210 -26.80 -5.86 -3.86
CA ALA A 210 -26.61 -4.41 -3.84
C ALA A 210 -25.71 -3.93 -4.97
N VAL A 211 -24.76 -4.73 -5.42
CA VAL A 211 -23.74 -4.38 -6.42
C VAL A 211 -24.12 -4.95 -7.77
N THR A 212 -24.41 -4.08 -8.72
CA THR A 212 -24.76 -4.46 -10.10
C THR A 212 -23.55 -4.57 -11.03
N ASP A 213 -22.39 -4.06 -10.60
CA ASP A 213 -21.13 -4.11 -11.34
C ASP A 213 -20.23 -5.21 -10.77
N GLU A 214 -20.10 -6.32 -11.50
CA GLU A 214 -19.28 -7.48 -11.12
C GLU A 214 -17.79 -7.14 -10.91
N ALA A 215 -17.31 -6.00 -11.41
CA ALA A 215 -15.94 -5.54 -11.20
C ALA A 215 -15.69 -4.96 -9.79
N ILE A 216 -16.77 -4.79 -8.98
CA ILE A 216 -16.68 -4.18 -7.65
C ILE A 216 -16.65 -5.27 -6.56
N GLY A 217 -15.47 -5.68 -6.13
CA GLY A 217 -15.30 -6.53 -4.95
C GLY A 217 -15.14 -5.70 -3.65
N PHE A 218 -15.50 -6.28 -2.52
CA PHE A 218 -15.28 -5.72 -1.18
C PHE A 218 -14.42 -6.65 -0.33
N ASN A 219 -13.52 -6.07 0.43
CA ASN A 219 -12.81 -6.80 1.47
C ASN A 219 -13.63 -6.86 2.76
N GLU A 220 -13.28 -7.81 3.61
CA GLU A 220 -13.78 -7.85 4.98
C GLU A 220 -13.49 -6.52 5.68
N ASN A 221 -14.50 -5.96 6.37
CA ASN A 221 -14.47 -4.68 7.07
C ASN A 221 -14.37 -3.42 6.21
N GLU A 222 -14.45 -3.49 4.89
CA GLU A 222 -14.62 -2.31 4.05
C GLU A 222 -16.03 -1.71 4.21
N PHE A 223 -16.12 -0.40 4.05
CA PHE A 223 -17.40 0.31 4.14
C PHE A 223 -17.93 0.72 2.77
N ALA A 224 -19.25 0.86 2.69
CA ALA A 224 -19.88 1.44 1.53
C ALA A 224 -20.95 2.48 1.91
N VAL A 225 -21.09 3.47 1.03
CA VAL A 225 -22.26 4.34 0.98
C VAL A 225 -23.13 3.81 -0.15
N VAL A 226 -24.17 3.06 0.19
CA VAL A 226 -25.14 2.54 -0.79
C VAL A 226 -26.13 3.65 -1.09
N ARG A 227 -26.28 4.02 -2.36
CA ARG A 227 -27.18 5.11 -2.80
C ARG A 227 -28.24 4.59 -3.77
N SER A 228 -29.42 5.18 -3.68
CA SER A 228 -30.49 5.05 -4.67
C SER A 228 -31.25 6.37 -4.76
N GLY A 229 -31.01 7.14 -5.79
CA GLY A 229 -31.58 8.49 -5.93
C GLY A 229 -31.21 9.41 -4.77
N SER A 230 -32.18 9.83 -3.97
CA SER A 230 -31.99 10.70 -2.80
C SER A 230 -31.74 9.92 -1.49
N GLN A 231 -31.89 8.60 -1.49
CA GLN A 231 -31.70 7.77 -0.31
C GLN A 231 -30.28 7.24 -0.24
N SER A 232 -29.79 6.98 0.98
CA SER A 232 -28.51 6.35 1.21
C SER A 232 -28.47 5.56 2.50
N ALA A 233 -27.68 4.49 2.50
CA ALA A 233 -27.39 3.70 3.68
C ALA A 233 -25.86 3.57 3.85
N LEU A 234 -25.39 3.62 5.11
CA LEU A 234 -23.99 3.35 5.44
C LEU A 234 -23.88 1.90 5.88
N VAL A 235 -23.04 1.14 5.22
CA VAL A 235 -22.89 -0.28 5.45
C VAL A 235 -21.42 -0.66 5.61
N ARG A 236 -21.18 -1.83 6.23
CA ARG A 236 -19.88 -2.47 6.35
C ARG A 236 -19.97 -3.86 5.73
N ALA A 237 -18.98 -4.24 4.95
CA ALA A 237 -18.85 -5.58 4.40
C ALA A 237 -18.38 -6.56 5.49
N VAL A 238 -19.14 -7.63 5.72
CA VAL A 238 -18.86 -8.70 6.66
C VAL A 238 -19.19 -10.03 5.98
N GLY A 239 -18.16 -10.78 5.63
CA GLY A 239 -18.33 -11.94 4.74
C GLY A 239 -18.90 -11.51 3.39
N ASP A 240 -19.97 -12.17 2.97
CA ASP A 240 -20.67 -11.93 1.69
C ASP A 240 -21.85 -10.95 1.85
N GLU A 241 -21.97 -10.25 2.98
CA GLU A 241 -23.08 -9.36 3.28
C GLU A 241 -22.63 -7.93 3.59
N PHE A 242 -23.44 -6.95 3.19
CA PHE A 242 -23.43 -5.61 3.74
C PHE A 242 -24.29 -5.55 5.01
N VAL A 243 -23.68 -5.17 6.10
CA VAL A 243 -24.35 -4.95 7.37
C VAL A 243 -24.59 -3.47 7.58
N LEU A 244 -25.83 -3.08 7.82
CA LEU A 244 -26.22 -1.68 8.04
C LEU A 244 -25.58 -1.16 9.33
N LEU A 245 -24.92 -0.01 9.26
CA LEU A 245 -24.40 0.64 10.46
C LEU A 245 -25.54 1.11 11.37
N SER A 246 -25.31 1.05 12.69
CA SER A 246 -26.27 1.53 13.69
C SER A 246 -26.72 2.94 13.35
N GLN A 247 -28.01 3.27 13.56
CA GLN A 247 -28.50 4.65 13.43
C GLN A 247 -27.94 5.56 14.52
N GLN A 248 -27.52 4.98 15.64
CA GLN A 248 -26.86 5.72 16.71
C GLN A 248 -25.43 6.06 16.29
N THR A 249 -25.12 7.36 16.28
CA THR A 249 -23.78 7.85 15.96
C THR A 249 -22.79 7.41 17.04
N PRO A 250 -21.68 6.75 16.67
CA PRO A 250 -20.67 6.35 17.66
C PRO A 250 -20.05 7.59 18.32
N GLU A 251 -19.76 7.46 19.60
CA GLU A 251 -19.10 8.47 20.41
C GLU A 251 -17.98 7.83 21.21
N ALA A 252 -16.83 8.48 21.29
CA ALA A 252 -15.70 8.04 22.08
C ALA A 252 -15.13 9.22 22.87
N TRP A 253 -15.12 9.12 24.19
CA TRP A 253 -14.63 10.16 25.11
C TRP A 253 -15.19 11.57 24.80
N GLY A 254 -16.49 11.65 24.50
CA GLY A 254 -17.17 12.89 24.09
C GLY A 254 -16.94 13.32 22.65
N LEU A 255 -16.05 12.67 21.91
CA LEU A 255 -15.81 12.94 20.50
C LEU A 255 -16.86 12.26 19.63
N ARG A 256 -17.49 13.04 18.74
CA ARG A 256 -18.42 12.55 17.72
C ARG A 256 -17.88 12.78 16.32
N PRO A 257 -18.15 11.88 15.37
CA PRO A 257 -17.70 12.05 14.00
C PRO A 257 -18.41 13.23 13.33
N ARG A 258 -17.68 14.03 12.57
CA ARG A 258 -18.17 15.14 11.75
C ARG A 258 -18.37 14.77 10.28
N SER A 259 -17.71 13.72 9.82
CA SER A 259 -17.83 13.17 8.47
C SER A 259 -18.17 11.68 8.50
N LYS A 260 -18.59 11.13 7.35
CA LYS A 260 -18.84 9.70 7.18
C LYS A 260 -17.56 8.87 7.39
N GLU A 261 -16.42 9.39 6.92
CA GLU A 261 -15.11 8.75 7.05
C GLU A 261 -14.69 8.63 8.52
N GLN A 262 -14.86 9.72 9.29
CA GLN A 262 -14.64 9.69 10.74
C GLN A 262 -15.59 8.72 11.44
N ARG A 263 -16.84 8.61 10.97
CA ARG A 263 -17.77 7.61 11.49
C ARG A 263 -17.29 6.19 11.24
N PHE A 264 -16.85 5.88 10.03
CA PHE A 264 -16.29 4.57 9.70
C PHE A 264 -15.04 4.26 10.54
N ALA A 265 -14.17 5.24 10.73
CA ALA A 265 -13.00 5.09 11.59
C ALA A 265 -13.40 4.77 13.05
N LEU A 266 -14.38 5.49 13.62
CA LEU A 266 -14.86 5.23 14.99
C LEU A 266 -15.56 3.87 15.11
N GLU A 267 -16.30 3.40 14.11
CA GLU A 267 -16.89 2.05 14.08
C GLU A 267 -15.80 0.97 14.18
N LEU A 268 -14.67 1.12 13.45
CA LEU A 268 -13.53 0.19 13.57
C LEU A 268 -12.82 0.31 14.92
N LEU A 269 -12.57 1.55 15.37
CA LEU A 269 -11.82 1.81 16.60
C LEU A 269 -12.54 1.23 17.83
N LEU A 270 -13.87 1.29 17.86
CA LEU A 270 -14.68 0.83 18.98
C LEU A 270 -15.06 -0.67 18.89
N ASP A 271 -14.94 -1.29 17.72
CA ASP A 271 -15.26 -2.72 17.54
C ASP A 271 -14.17 -3.61 18.17
N PRO A 272 -14.49 -4.40 19.20
CA PRO A 272 -13.51 -5.27 19.86
C PRO A 272 -12.97 -6.41 18.99
N LYS A 273 -13.66 -6.74 17.89
CA LYS A 273 -13.24 -7.82 16.98
C LYS A 273 -12.08 -7.39 16.08
N ILE A 274 -11.91 -6.08 15.87
CA ILE A 274 -10.86 -5.53 15.02
C ILE A 274 -9.64 -5.24 15.87
N SER A 275 -8.60 -6.04 15.71
CA SER A 275 -7.38 -5.94 16.50
C SER A 275 -6.31 -5.04 15.88
N VAL A 276 -6.35 -4.85 14.56
CA VAL A 276 -5.38 -4.03 13.82
C VAL A 276 -6.11 -3.04 12.94
N ILE A 277 -5.77 -1.75 13.04
CA ILE A 277 -6.43 -0.69 12.28
C ILE A 277 -5.37 0.20 11.64
N ALA A 278 -5.57 0.56 10.39
CA ALA A 278 -4.81 1.58 9.68
C ALA A 278 -5.71 2.79 9.38
N LEU A 279 -5.31 3.96 9.90
CA LEU A 279 -5.97 5.23 9.62
C LEU A 279 -5.01 6.12 8.84
N ASP A 280 -5.24 6.27 7.55
CA ASP A 280 -4.51 7.16 6.68
C ASP A 280 -5.28 8.47 6.45
N GLY A 281 -4.61 9.51 6.02
CA GLY A 281 -5.22 10.77 5.59
C GLY A 281 -4.37 11.98 5.93
N ARG A 282 -4.68 13.10 5.30
CA ARG A 282 -3.94 14.33 5.46
C ARG A 282 -3.94 14.85 6.89
N ALA A 283 -2.94 15.67 7.22
CA ALA A 283 -2.89 16.35 8.51
C ALA A 283 -4.18 17.14 8.79
N GLY A 284 -4.73 17.01 10.02
CA GLY A 284 -5.95 17.70 10.43
C GLY A 284 -7.28 17.00 10.12
N THR A 285 -7.25 15.77 9.60
CA THR A 285 -8.46 14.95 9.40
C THR A 285 -8.98 14.28 10.69
N GLY A 286 -8.24 14.36 11.80
CA GLY A 286 -8.66 13.86 13.09
C GLY A 286 -8.20 12.45 13.46
N LYS A 287 -7.29 11.82 12.71
CA LYS A 287 -6.80 10.45 12.94
C LYS A 287 -6.34 10.20 14.37
N THR A 288 -5.33 10.93 14.79
CA THR A 288 -4.67 10.76 16.09
C THR A 288 -5.63 11.04 17.24
N ILE A 289 -6.43 12.11 17.14
CA ILE A 289 -7.39 12.46 18.20
C ILE A 289 -8.51 11.41 18.32
N MET A 290 -8.99 10.84 17.22
CA MET A 290 -9.99 9.74 17.25
C MET A 290 -9.39 8.46 17.85
N ALA A 291 -8.16 8.11 17.51
CA ALA A 291 -7.48 6.93 18.06
C ALA A 291 -7.27 7.08 19.57
N ILE A 292 -6.86 8.27 20.04
CA ILE A 292 -6.67 8.57 21.47
C ILE A 292 -8.02 8.55 22.19
N ALA A 293 -9.06 9.20 21.63
CA ALA A 293 -10.39 9.23 22.23
C ALA A 293 -10.95 7.81 22.41
N ALA A 294 -10.85 6.97 21.36
CA ALA A 294 -11.30 5.59 21.43
C ALA A 294 -10.47 4.75 22.43
N GLY A 295 -9.18 5.06 22.57
CA GLY A 295 -8.32 4.43 23.57
C GLY A 295 -8.70 4.81 25.00
N LEU A 296 -8.90 6.11 25.28
CA LEU A 296 -9.33 6.61 26.59
C LEU A 296 -10.71 6.05 26.98
N GLU A 297 -11.66 6.04 26.06
CA GLU A 297 -12.98 5.44 26.26
C GLU A 297 -12.88 3.97 26.71
N GLN A 298 -12.07 3.18 25.99
CA GLN A 298 -11.98 1.74 26.24
C GLN A 298 -11.07 1.36 27.43
N VAL A 299 -10.12 2.23 27.80
CA VAL A 299 -9.24 2.02 28.96
C VAL A 299 -9.87 2.55 30.24
N VAL A 300 -10.33 3.80 30.21
CA VAL A 300 -10.74 4.50 31.44
C VAL A 300 -12.22 4.24 31.76
N GLU A 301 -13.12 4.37 30.80
CA GLU A 301 -14.56 4.21 31.03
C GLU A 301 -15.00 2.76 30.99
N GLN A 302 -14.50 1.99 30.00
CA GLN A 302 -14.95 0.61 29.81
C GLN A 302 -14.07 -0.42 30.51
N GLY A 303 -12.84 -0.08 30.89
CA GLY A 303 -11.88 -1.02 31.49
C GLY A 303 -11.56 -2.24 30.64
N ARG A 304 -11.69 -2.11 29.29
CA ARG A 304 -11.48 -3.22 28.36
C ARG A 304 -10.01 -3.52 28.17
N TYR A 305 -9.16 -2.49 28.20
CA TYR A 305 -7.72 -2.59 28.12
C TYR A 305 -7.12 -2.00 29.39
N GLU A 306 -5.94 -2.51 29.77
CA GLU A 306 -5.25 -2.05 30.98
C GLU A 306 -4.64 -0.66 30.78
N ARG A 307 -4.20 -0.34 29.54
CA ARG A 307 -3.45 0.87 29.24
C ARG A 307 -3.62 1.33 27.81
N LEU A 308 -3.69 2.65 27.61
CA LEU A 308 -3.47 3.32 26.35
C LEU A 308 -1.98 3.63 26.21
N ALA A 309 -1.30 2.99 25.26
CA ALA A 309 0.10 3.22 24.95
C ALA A 309 0.23 3.89 23.58
N VAL A 310 0.79 5.09 23.54
CA VAL A 310 1.00 5.84 22.30
C VAL A 310 2.48 5.88 22.00
N TYR A 311 2.83 5.42 20.80
CA TYR A 311 4.19 5.36 20.30
C TYR A 311 4.35 6.25 19.08
N ARG A 312 5.47 6.95 18.98
CA ARG A 312 5.81 7.77 17.82
C ARG A 312 7.22 7.46 17.32
N PRO A 313 7.47 7.35 16.00
CA PRO A 313 8.81 7.29 15.44
C PRO A 313 9.59 8.57 15.73
N LEU A 314 10.87 8.44 16.04
CA LEU A 314 11.78 9.57 16.14
C LEU A 314 12.43 9.77 14.78
N VAL A 315 11.86 10.64 13.96
CA VAL A 315 12.45 11.07 12.69
C VAL A 315 13.00 12.48 12.88
N PRO A 316 14.29 12.70 12.69
CA PRO A 316 14.87 14.03 12.78
C PRO A 316 14.33 14.90 11.63
N VAL A 317 13.69 16.01 11.96
CA VAL A 317 13.28 17.01 10.95
C VAL A 317 14.51 17.83 10.57
N GLY A 318 14.97 17.70 9.31
CA GLY A 318 16.16 18.37 8.81
C GLY A 318 17.48 17.75 9.30
N ARG A 319 18.52 18.58 9.57
CA ARG A 319 19.84 18.14 10.01
C ARG A 319 20.00 18.06 11.53
N ALA A 320 18.92 18.22 12.30
CA ALA A 320 18.97 18.21 13.75
C ALA A 320 18.94 16.75 14.25
N ASP A 321 20.05 16.29 14.78
CA ASP A 321 20.16 15.01 15.48
C ASP A 321 19.65 15.16 16.91
N VAL A 322 18.82 14.24 17.39
CA VAL A 322 18.29 14.18 18.78
C VAL A 322 19.45 14.21 19.80
N GLY A 323 20.65 13.76 19.43
CA GLY A 323 21.86 13.79 20.25
C GLY A 323 22.30 15.19 20.70
N PHE A 324 21.95 16.24 19.97
CA PHE A 324 22.37 17.63 20.28
C PHE A 324 21.41 18.38 21.21
N LEU A 325 20.26 17.84 21.56
CA LEU A 325 19.34 18.49 22.50
C LEU A 325 19.89 18.36 23.94
N PRO A 326 19.88 19.43 24.74
CA PRO A 326 20.27 19.37 26.16
C PRO A 326 19.20 18.63 26.97
N GLY A 327 19.61 17.94 28.04
CA GLY A 327 18.70 17.27 28.96
C GLY A 327 18.76 15.74 28.94
N GLY A 328 17.97 15.11 29.81
CA GLY A 328 17.77 13.67 29.88
C GLY A 328 17.00 13.13 28.65
N LEU A 329 16.88 11.81 28.53
CA LEU A 329 16.20 11.19 27.39
C LEU A 329 14.72 11.62 27.33
N ASP A 330 14.06 11.71 28.47
CA ASP A 330 12.65 12.12 28.59
C ASP A 330 12.46 13.58 28.17
N GLU A 331 13.32 14.49 28.64
CA GLU A 331 13.30 15.91 28.25
C GLU A 331 13.58 16.13 26.75
N LYS A 332 14.34 15.23 26.13
CA LYS A 332 14.59 15.26 24.67
C LYS A 332 13.38 14.78 23.86
N LEU A 333 12.53 13.94 24.45
CA LEU A 333 11.34 13.41 23.80
C LEU A 333 10.12 14.34 23.92
N ASP A 334 10.09 15.24 24.92
CA ASP A 334 8.97 16.16 25.18
C ASP A 334 8.46 16.92 23.95
N PRO A 335 9.32 17.53 23.09
CA PRO A 335 8.84 18.23 21.91
C PRO A 335 8.10 17.34 20.91
N TRP A 336 8.50 16.06 20.81
CA TRP A 336 7.91 15.08 19.91
C TRP A 336 6.57 14.56 20.43
N MET A 337 6.39 14.58 21.75
CA MET A 337 5.17 14.14 22.43
C MET A 337 4.14 15.27 22.64
N ALA A 338 4.55 16.53 22.43
CA ALA A 338 3.68 17.69 22.64
C ALA A 338 2.37 17.61 21.85
N ALA A 339 2.42 17.16 20.58
CA ALA A 339 1.21 17.01 19.75
C ALA A 339 0.22 15.99 20.32
N ILE A 340 0.71 14.96 21.00
CA ILE A 340 -0.13 13.95 21.66
C ILE A 340 -0.71 14.48 22.94
N HIS A 341 0.08 15.19 23.73
CA HIS A 341 -0.39 15.93 24.89
C HIS A 341 -1.50 16.92 24.51
N ASP A 342 -1.29 17.71 23.44
CA ASP A 342 -2.30 18.67 22.95
C ASP A 342 -3.59 17.95 22.50
N ALA A 343 -3.47 16.78 21.88
CA ALA A 343 -4.64 15.98 21.48
C ALA A 343 -5.43 15.47 22.71
N VAL A 344 -4.75 15.01 23.77
CA VAL A 344 -5.41 14.60 25.02
C VAL A 344 -6.05 15.80 25.71
N VAL A 345 -5.34 16.93 25.76
CA VAL A 345 -5.86 18.20 26.30
C VAL A 345 -7.12 18.65 25.57
N ALA A 346 -7.12 18.57 24.23
CA ALA A 346 -8.29 18.95 23.41
C ALA A 346 -9.52 18.05 23.65
N LEU A 347 -9.33 16.80 24.06
CA LEU A 347 -10.40 15.87 24.41
C LEU A 347 -11.00 16.11 25.80
N THR A 348 -10.29 16.84 26.66
CA THR A 348 -10.71 17.10 28.04
C THR A 348 -11.49 18.41 28.21
N ASP A 349 -12.16 18.90 27.18
CA ASP A 349 -12.83 20.21 26.98
C ASP A 349 -13.84 20.66 28.12
N ARG A 350 -13.69 20.15 29.32
CA ARG A 350 -14.55 20.49 30.47
C ARG A 350 -13.89 21.36 31.57
N GLY A 351 -12.67 21.86 31.30
CA GLY A 351 -11.92 22.62 32.30
C GLY A 351 -10.89 23.55 31.67
N SER A 352 -10.03 24.10 32.52
CA SER A 352 -8.89 24.87 32.06
C SER A 352 -7.84 23.93 31.46
N ILE A 353 -6.90 24.47 30.67
CA ILE A 353 -5.71 23.73 30.19
C ILE A 353 -4.95 23.05 31.33
N ASN A 354 -5.00 23.63 32.54
CA ASN A 354 -4.35 23.06 33.70
C ASN A 354 -5.06 21.79 34.19
N ASP A 355 -6.42 21.75 34.20
CA ASP A 355 -7.20 20.57 34.59
C ASP A 355 -6.92 19.39 33.62
N ALA A 356 -6.75 19.69 32.35
CA ALA A 356 -6.43 18.70 31.33
C ALA A 356 -5.00 18.13 31.52
N ARG A 357 -4.03 18.94 31.87
CA ARG A 357 -2.67 18.47 32.18
C ARG A 357 -2.65 17.63 33.46
N GLU A 358 -3.32 18.05 34.53
CA GLU A 358 -3.47 17.26 35.75
C GLU A 358 -4.07 15.88 35.45
N MET A 359 -5.05 15.80 34.58
CA MET A 359 -5.65 14.53 34.16
C MET A 359 -4.66 13.63 33.42
N VAL A 360 -3.85 14.17 32.48
CA VAL A 360 -2.80 13.42 31.78
C VAL A 360 -1.78 12.88 32.78
N ASP A 361 -1.34 13.71 33.73
CA ASP A 361 -0.40 13.33 34.77
C ASP A 361 -0.98 12.24 35.69
N GLU A 362 -2.26 12.34 36.03
CA GLU A 362 -2.98 11.33 36.82
C GLU A 362 -3.06 9.99 36.06
N LEU A 363 -3.48 9.99 34.80
CA LEU A 363 -3.59 8.78 33.97
C LEU A 363 -2.19 8.13 33.79
N THR A 364 -1.16 8.93 33.62
CA THR A 364 0.23 8.47 33.49
C THR A 364 0.71 7.87 34.81
N THR A 365 0.46 8.51 35.94
CA THR A 365 0.81 8.02 37.28
C THR A 365 0.11 6.71 37.60
N ARG A 366 -1.14 6.56 37.19
CA ARG A 366 -1.93 5.31 37.33
C ARG A 366 -1.48 4.22 36.36
N GLY A 367 -0.60 4.52 35.40
CA GLY A 367 -0.16 3.58 34.37
C GLY A 367 -1.22 3.30 33.30
N GLN A 368 -2.31 4.07 33.24
CA GLN A 368 -3.37 3.95 32.24
C GLN A 368 -3.04 4.64 30.92
N LEU A 369 -2.08 5.60 30.92
CA LEU A 369 -1.54 6.25 29.74
C LEU A 369 -0.02 6.14 29.72
N SER A 370 0.56 5.82 28.59
CA SER A 370 2.01 5.92 28.37
C SER A 370 2.31 6.53 27.00
N LEU A 371 3.30 7.42 26.94
CA LEU A 371 3.78 8.08 25.74
C LEU A 371 5.25 7.71 25.57
N GLU A 372 5.59 6.99 24.52
CA GLU A 372 6.91 6.41 24.35
C GLU A 372 7.37 6.50 22.87
N SER A 373 8.68 6.40 22.65
CA SER A 373 9.20 6.19 21.30
C SER A 373 9.04 4.74 20.85
N VAL A 374 8.79 4.52 19.54
CA VAL A 374 8.75 3.18 18.93
C VAL A 374 10.03 2.38 19.21
N THR A 375 11.18 3.02 19.41
CA THR A 375 12.44 2.36 19.74
C THR A 375 12.37 1.53 21.03
N PHE A 376 11.53 1.93 21.99
CA PHE A 376 11.34 1.22 23.27
C PHE A 376 10.42 -0.01 23.18
N LEU A 377 9.77 -0.23 22.03
CA LEU A 377 8.99 -1.45 21.77
C LEU A 377 9.87 -2.70 21.64
N ARG A 378 11.17 -2.53 21.34
CA ARG A 378 12.07 -3.67 21.17
C ARG A 378 12.24 -4.43 22.50
N GLY A 379 11.92 -5.73 22.51
CA GLY A 379 12.05 -6.60 23.69
C GLY A 379 10.82 -6.69 24.61
N ARG A 380 9.76 -5.90 24.37
CA ARG A 380 8.51 -5.94 25.14
C ARG A 380 7.42 -6.73 24.39
N SER A 381 6.59 -7.45 25.10
CA SER A 381 5.34 -8.02 24.60
C SER A 381 4.19 -7.06 24.92
N LEU A 382 3.29 -6.85 23.96
CA LEU A 382 2.11 -6.01 24.11
C LEU A 382 0.92 -6.91 24.45
N GLN A 383 0.44 -6.83 25.68
CA GLN A 383 -0.69 -7.63 26.14
C GLN A 383 -1.75 -6.73 26.79
N GLN A 384 -3.01 -6.96 26.49
CA GLN A 384 -4.16 -6.27 27.07
C GLN A 384 -4.10 -4.73 26.97
N GLN A 385 -3.50 -4.21 25.88
CA GLN A 385 -3.29 -2.79 25.69
C GLN A 385 -4.02 -2.28 24.45
N PHE A 386 -4.41 -1.01 24.53
CA PHE A 386 -4.80 -0.23 23.36
C PHE A 386 -3.57 0.56 22.91
N VAL A 387 -3.02 0.20 21.77
CA VAL A 387 -1.74 0.74 21.27
C VAL A 387 -2.01 1.64 20.08
N VAL A 388 -1.47 2.85 20.10
CA VAL A 388 -1.50 3.79 18.97
C VAL A 388 -0.07 4.01 18.48
N ILE A 389 0.17 3.75 17.21
CA ILE A 389 1.43 4.05 16.52
C ILE A 389 1.16 5.28 15.64
N ASP A 390 1.54 6.44 16.12
CA ASP A 390 1.33 7.71 15.41
C ASP A 390 2.47 7.99 14.42
N GLU A 391 2.20 8.71 13.32
CA GLU A 391 3.14 8.99 12.22
C GLU A 391 3.74 7.72 11.60
N ALA A 392 2.91 6.69 11.45
CA ALA A 392 3.35 5.36 11.01
C ALA A 392 3.88 5.32 9.57
N GLN A 393 3.60 6.33 8.73
CA GLN A 393 4.20 6.47 7.39
C GLN A 393 5.73 6.66 7.47
N ASN A 394 6.26 7.08 8.62
CA ASN A 394 7.69 7.22 8.85
C ASN A 394 8.36 5.93 9.36
N LEU A 395 7.63 4.82 9.42
CA LEU A 395 8.17 3.52 9.81
C LEU A 395 8.47 2.65 8.59
N GLU A 396 9.57 1.92 8.70
CA GLU A 396 9.93 0.88 7.75
C GLU A 396 9.05 -0.36 7.91
N PRO A 397 8.79 -1.13 6.83
CA PRO A 397 8.05 -2.39 6.90
C PRO A 397 8.64 -3.42 7.87
N THR A 398 9.96 -3.41 8.07
CA THR A 398 10.65 -4.26 9.04
C THR A 398 10.30 -3.92 10.49
N THR A 399 10.12 -2.64 10.78
CA THR A 399 9.68 -2.16 12.09
C THR A 399 8.22 -2.50 12.31
N LEU A 400 7.34 -2.32 11.30
CA LEU A 400 5.95 -2.79 11.33
C LEU A 400 5.87 -4.27 11.69
N ARG A 401 6.61 -5.13 10.99
CA ARG A 401 6.67 -6.56 11.30
C ARG A 401 7.11 -6.83 12.73
N THR A 402 8.10 -6.07 13.21
CA THR A 402 8.59 -6.19 14.59
C THR A 402 7.52 -5.83 15.61
N ILE A 403 6.70 -4.79 15.36
CA ILE A 403 5.58 -4.39 16.23
C ILE A 403 4.50 -5.48 16.21
N LEU A 404 4.02 -5.87 15.03
CA LEU A 404 2.92 -6.82 14.88
C LEU A 404 3.22 -8.19 15.48
N THR A 405 4.47 -8.66 15.38
CA THR A 405 4.89 -9.95 15.99
C THR A 405 4.97 -9.91 17.51
N ARG A 406 4.77 -8.76 18.16
CA ARG A 406 4.75 -8.57 19.62
C ARG A 406 3.36 -8.35 20.18
N VAL A 407 2.36 -8.21 19.29
CA VAL A 407 0.96 -8.07 19.66
C VAL A 407 0.51 -9.40 20.27
N GLY A 408 0.18 -9.37 21.55
CA GLY A 408 -0.35 -10.50 22.30
C GLY A 408 -1.87 -10.42 22.46
N ASP A 409 -2.40 -11.41 23.16
CA ASP A 409 -3.83 -11.54 23.38
C ASP A 409 -4.44 -10.30 24.05
N GLY A 410 -5.65 -9.94 23.63
CA GLY A 410 -6.39 -8.81 24.17
C GLY A 410 -5.79 -7.44 23.84
N THR A 411 -4.90 -7.35 22.84
CA THR A 411 -4.32 -6.07 22.41
C THR A 411 -4.93 -5.61 21.11
N LYS A 412 -5.19 -4.30 21.01
CA LYS A 412 -5.62 -3.60 19.80
C LYS A 412 -4.54 -2.62 19.40
N VAL A 413 -4.13 -2.64 18.13
CA VAL A 413 -3.09 -1.76 17.59
C VAL A 413 -3.63 -0.91 16.46
N ILE A 414 -3.45 0.40 16.58
CA ILE A 414 -3.89 1.39 15.61
C ILE A 414 -2.65 2.08 15.04
N PHE A 415 -2.54 2.10 13.72
CA PHE A 415 -1.52 2.86 12.99
C PHE A 415 -2.18 4.09 12.40
N THR A 416 -1.71 5.27 12.78
CA THR A 416 -2.18 6.54 12.22
C THR A 416 -1.05 7.22 11.46
N GLY A 417 -1.36 7.84 10.31
CA GLY A 417 -0.33 8.52 9.52
C GLY A 417 -0.87 9.26 8.31
N ASP A 418 0.03 9.93 7.61
CA ASP A 418 -0.23 10.67 6.39
C ASP A 418 0.78 10.21 5.32
N THR A 419 0.33 9.36 4.41
CA THR A 419 1.19 8.79 3.36
C THR A 419 1.69 9.82 2.36
N SER A 420 1.13 11.04 2.36
CA SER A 420 1.62 12.17 1.57
C SER A 420 2.74 12.97 2.26
N GLN A 421 2.97 12.76 3.59
CA GLN A 421 3.95 13.47 4.39
C GLN A 421 4.97 12.49 5.00
N ILE A 422 5.89 12.01 4.17
CA ILE A 422 6.92 11.07 4.59
C ILE A 422 8.23 11.83 4.80
N ASP A 423 8.67 11.93 6.06
CA ASP A 423 9.93 12.58 6.44
C ASP A 423 11.11 11.62 6.45
N ALA A 424 10.84 10.31 6.57
CA ALA A 424 11.87 9.29 6.66
C ALA A 424 12.57 9.10 5.29
N PRO A 425 13.90 9.22 5.22
CA PRO A 425 14.63 9.00 3.99
C PRO A 425 14.45 7.54 3.52
N TYR A 426 14.35 7.35 2.20
CA TYR A 426 14.17 6.06 1.52
C TYR A 426 12.80 5.39 1.66
N LEU A 427 11.84 6.04 2.32
CA LEU A 427 10.44 5.65 2.28
C LEU A 427 9.68 6.46 1.23
N GLY A 428 8.67 5.84 0.63
CA GLY A 428 7.76 6.45 -0.33
C GLY A 428 6.31 6.06 -0.04
N GLU A 429 5.39 6.53 -0.83
CA GLU A 429 3.95 6.27 -0.64
C GLU A 429 3.60 4.77 -0.62
N SER A 430 4.31 3.94 -1.38
CA SER A 430 4.01 2.51 -1.52
C SER A 430 4.79 1.59 -0.58
N ASN A 431 5.94 2.05 -0.03
CA ASN A 431 6.85 1.18 0.73
C ASN A 431 7.01 1.58 2.21
N ASN A 432 6.16 2.45 2.72
CA ASN A 432 6.07 2.78 4.14
C ASN A 432 5.21 1.75 4.90
N ALA A 433 5.33 1.74 6.23
CA ALA A 433 4.64 0.76 7.07
C ALA A 433 3.11 0.81 6.93
N LEU A 434 2.52 2.00 6.77
CA LEU A 434 1.06 2.17 6.72
C LEU A 434 0.49 1.58 5.42
N SER A 435 1.10 1.89 4.26
CA SER A 435 0.69 1.37 2.96
C SER A 435 0.90 -0.15 2.87
N VAL A 436 2.05 -0.64 3.37
CA VAL A 436 2.34 -2.08 3.42
C VAL A 436 1.36 -2.82 4.33
N LEU A 437 0.97 -2.22 5.47
CA LEU A 437 -0.04 -2.80 6.36
C LEU A 437 -1.40 -2.90 5.67
N ALA A 438 -1.87 -1.79 5.08
CA ALA A 438 -3.16 -1.74 4.39
C ALA A 438 -3.26 -2.81 3.31
N SER A 439 -2.21 -2.94 2.50
CA SER A 439 -2.16 -3.94 1.43
C SER A 439 -2.03 -5.38 1.94
N ALA A 440 -1.12 -5.64 2.88
CA ALA A 440 -0.84 -7.00 3.36
C ALA A 440 -1.96 -7.61 4.20
N PHE A 441 -2.74 -6.78 4.91
CA PHE A 441 -3.83 -7.22 5.79
C PHE A 441 -5.22 -7.07 5.16
N ALA A 442 -5.32 -6.57 3.93
CA ALA A 442 -6.59 -6.46 3.21
C ALA A 442 -7.36 -7.78 3.23
N GLY A 443 -8.66 -7.73 3.57
CA GLY A 443 -9.53 -8.90 3.65
C GLY A 443 -9.37 -9.77 4.91
N GLN A 444 -8.48 -9.43 5.84
CA GLN A 444 -8.38 -10.14 7.11
C GLN A 444 -9.48 -9.68 8.08
N SER A 445 -10.15 -10.62 8.75
CA SER A 445 -11.26 -10.32 9.65
C SER A 445 -10.87 -9.48 10.89
N CYS A 446 -9.60 -9.53 11.29
CA CYS A 446 -9.07 -8.75 12.41
C CYS A 446 -8.58 -7.35 12.01
N PHE A 447 -8.66 -6.98 10.73
CA PHE A 447 -8.10 -5.75 10.19
C PHE A 447 -9.18 -4.83 9.63
N GLY A 448 -8.97 -3.50 9.79
CA GLY A 448 -9.76 -2.46 9.14
C GLY A 448 -8.87 -1.30 8.70
N HIS A 449 -9.20 -0.70 7.57
CA HIS A 449 -8.48 0.44 7.00
C HIS A 449 -9.46 1.54 6.59
N ILE A 450 -9.13 2.79 6.91
CA ILE A 450 -9.87 3.98 6.44
C ILE A 450 -8.88 5.08 6.07
N THR A 451 -9.07 5.65 4.89
CA THR A 451 -8.44 6.91 4.49
C THR A 451 -9.43 8.05 4.69
N LEU A 452 -9.05 9.03 5.51
CA LEU A 452 -9.80 10.25 5.78
C LEU A 452 -9.36 11.35 4.81
N THR A 453 -10.28 11.81 3.99
CA THR A 453 -10.02 12.85 2.98
C THR A 453 -10.50 14.24 3.42
N ALA A 454 -11.53 14.30 4.26
CA ALA A 454 -12.10 15.55 4.74
C ALA A 454 -11.23 16.20 5.82
N CYS A 455 -10.69 17.39 5.55
CA CYS A 455 -9.94 18.17 6.52
C CYS A 455 -10.90 18.98 7.40
N GLU A 456 -10.80 18.82 8.73
CA GLU A 456 -11.64 19.48 9.73
C GLU A 456 -10.93 20.68 10.40
N ARG A 457 -9.87 21.20 9.77
CA ARG A 457 -9.14 22.38 10.25
C ARG A 457 -9.75 23.68 9.74
N SER A 458 -9.18 24.80 10.21
CA SER A 458 -9.56 26.15 9.75
C SER A 458 -9.40 26.31 8.24
N ASP A 459 -10.16 27.25 7.67
CA ASP A 459 -10.09 27.58 6.23
C ASP A 459 -8.66 27.88 5.77
N VAL A 460 -7.83 28.46 6.63
CA VAL A 460 -6.40 28.74 6.34
C VAL A 460 -5.60 27.44 6.20
N ALA A 461 -5.83 26.47 7.07
CA ALA A 461 -5.10 25.20 7.01
C ALA A 461 -5.55 24.33 5.82
N SER A 462 -6.82 24.40 5.45
CA SER A 462 -7.35 23.76 4.25
C SER A 462 -6.76 24.38 2.99
N LEU A 463 -6.71 25.72 2.92
CA LEU A 463 -6.14 26.47 1.81
C LEU A 463 -4.62 26.21 1.68
N ALA A 464 -3.89 26.15 2.79
CA ALA A 464 -2.47 25.84 2.79
C ALA A 464 -2.18 24.42 2.27
N ALA A 465 -3.00 23.43 2.65
CA ALA A 465 -2.88 22.06 2.17
C ALA A 465 -3.24 21.89 0.68
N GLU A 466 -3.98 22.85 0.11
CA GLU A 466 -4.34 22.85 -1.32
C GLU A 466 -3.31 23.60 -2.19
N LEU A 467 -2.68 24.65 -1.65
CA LEU A 467 -1.83 25.56 -2.41
C LEU A 467 -0.32 25.29 -2.24
N LEU A 468 0.10 24.63 -1.19
CA LEU A 468 1.49 24.32 -0.84
C LEU A 468 1.77 22.82 -0.88
#